data_0517f48669ada6dae31e550f3097b6af
#
_entry.id   0517f48669ada6dae31e550f3097b6af
#
_cell.length_a   1.000
_cell.length_b   1.000
_cell.length_c   1.000
_cell.angle_alpha   90.00
_cell.angle_beta   90.00
_cell.angle_gamma   90.00
#
_symmetry.space_group_name_H-M   'P 1'
#
loop_
_entity.id
_entity.type
_entity.pdbx_description
1 polymer ?
#
loop_
_entity_poly.entity_id
_entity_poly.type
_entity_poly.pdbx_seq_one_letter_code
_entity_poly.pdbx_strand_id
1 'polypeptide(L)'
;KDPTPTLAILEQLKADESLYVRKSVANHLNDISKDHPDLALSIAKKWIGQSAHTDWILKHALRTLLKRGDQRALKLFGVAAAKNVQVAQLAVVKKKNAIGSSFEFSFVILNKTPQTLRLEYAIHYLKKNGSYTKKVFKISEKSVAKGDHKISRRHSLRQMTTRQHNAGLHKVEVIING
;
A
#
# COMPACT_ATOMS: atom_id res chain seq x y z
N LYS A 1 -7.25 16.49 16.17
CA LYS A 1 -6.57 17.79 16.41
C LYS A 1 -6.49 18.56 15.09
N ASP A 2 -6.55 19.89 15.16
CA ASP A 2 -6.39 20.77 14.00
C ASP A 2 -4.92 20.71 13.51
N PRO A 3 -4.64 20.28 12.28
CA PRO A 3 -3.28 20.24 11.73
C PRO A 3 -2.82 21.57 11.11
N THR A 4 -3.72 22.54 10.95
CA THR A 4 -3.49 23.82 10.26
C THR A 4 -2.20 24.53 10.68
N PRO A 5 -1.85 24.64 11.98
CA PRO A 5 -0.64 25.34 12.41
C PRO A 5 0.65 24.76 11.87
N THR A 6 0.67 23.47 11.50
CA THR A 6 1.88 22.79 11.02
C THR A 6 2.05 22.88 9.50
N LEU A 7 1.02 23.26 8.76
CA LEU A 7 1.03 23.22 7.29
C LEU A 7 2.06 24.16 6.69
N ALA A 8 2.24 25.35 7.26
CA ALA A 8 3.24 26.32 6.79
C ALA A 8 4.67 25.77 6.92
N ILE A 9 4.95 25.04 8.01
CA ILE A 9 6.25 24.40 8.24
C ILE A 9 6.47 23.28 7.22
N LEU A 10 5.45 22.44 6.97
CA LEU A 10 5.55 21.37 5.97
C LEU A 10 5.78 21.92 4.57
N GLU A 11 5.17 23.07 4.23
CA GLU A 11 5.36 23.76 2.94
C GLU A 11 6.82 24.20 2.76
N GLN A 12 7.45 24.76 3.80
CA GLN A 12 8.84 25.17 3.78
C GLN A 12 9.82 23.99 3.65
N LEU A 13 9.52 22.86 4.32
CA LEU A 13 10.41 21.70 4.40
C LEU A 13 10.21 20.66 3.28
N LYS A 14 9.20 20.81 2.42
CA LYS A 14 8.87 19.82 1.37
C LYS A 14 9.98 19.59 0.35
N ALA A 15 10.86 20.56 0.13
CA ALA A 15 11.96 20.49 -0.83
C ALA A 15 13.34 20.37 -0.16
N ASP A 16 13.40 20.13 1.15
CA ASP A 16 14.64 20.03 1.90
C ASP A 16 15.56 18.93 1.33
N GLU A 17 16.86 19.23 1.26
CA GLU A 17 17.86 18.31 0.71
C GLU A 17 18.10 17.10 1.61
N SER A 18 17.85 17.23 2.91
CA SER A 18 17.97 16.13 3.87
C SER A 18 16.85 15.08 3.71
N LEU A 19 17.24 13.86 3.42
CA LEU A 19 16.28 12.73 3.40
C LEU A 19 15.59 12.54 4.77
N TYR A 20 16.28 12.88 5.87
CA TYR A 20 15.70 12.78 7.21
C TYR A 20 14.53 13.76 7.38
N VAL A 21 14.72 15.01 6.94
CA VAL A 21 13.68 16.04 6.98
C VAL A 21 12.50 15.64 6.07
N ARG A 22 12.77 15.21 4.83
CA ARG A 22 11.71 14.75 3.93
C ARG A 22 10.92 13.56 4.49
N LYS A 23 11.58 12.62 5.19
CA LYS A 23 10.88 11.52 5.90
C LYS A 23 9.96 12.05 6.99
N SER A 24 10.41 13.05 7.75
CA SER A 24 9.61 13.68 8.82
C SER A 24 8.38 14.37 8.23
N VAL A 25 8.53 15.16 7.18
CA VAL A 25 7.42 15.79 6.43
C VAL A 25 6.43 14.72 5.95
N ALA A 26 6.92 13.66 5.30
CA ALA A 26 6.07 12.60 4.77
C ALA A 26 5.32 11.83 5.87
N ASN A 27 5.96 11.58 7.01
CA ASN A 27 5.33 10.92 8.15
C ASN A 27 4.25 11.79 8.77
N HIS A 28 4.55 13.08 9.00
CA HIS A 28 3.58 14.03 9.55
C HIS A 28 2.36 14.16 8.63
N LEU A 29 2.57 14.34 7.34
CA LEU A 29 1.46 14.40 6.37
C LEU A 29 0.69 13.08 6.27
N ASN A 30 1.35 11.93 6.47
CA ASN A 30 0.65 10.66 6.57
C ASN A 30 -0.22 10.56 7.82
N ASP A 31 0.20 11.13 8.94
CA ASP A 31 -0.63 11.16 10.15
C ASP A 31 -1.84 12.08 9.95
N ILE A 32 -1.66 13.25 9.34
CA ILE A 32 -2.77 14.12 8.91
C ILE A 32 -3.73 13.34 7.99
N SER A 33 -3.23 12.55 7.04
CA SER A 33 -4.07 11.82 6.09
C SER A 33 -5.00 10.77 6.72
N LYS A 34 -4.71 10.32 7.94
CA LYS A 34 -5.55 9.33 8.65
C LYS A 34 -6.84 9.96 9.18
N ASP A 35 -6.75 11.20 9.67
CA ASP A 35 -7.83 11.92 10.34
C ASP A 35 -8.47 12.97 9.40
N HIS A 36 -7.66 13.55 8.50
CA HIS A 36 -8.04 14.61 7.56
C HIS A 36 -7.64 14.25 6.12
N PRO A 37 -8.22 13.20 5.52
CA PRO A 37 -7.81 12.71 4.19
C PRO A 37 -8.00 13.76 3.09
N ASP A 38 -9.07 14.57 3.16
CA ASP A 38 -9.36 15.60 2.16
C ASP A 38 -8.31 16.72 2.16
N LEU A 39 -7.86 17.12 3.35
CA LEU A 39 -6.80 18.10 3.50
C LEU A 39 -5.47 17.56 2.94
N ALA A 40 -5.10 16.33 3.31
CA ALA A 40 -3.88 15.71 2.79
C ALA A 40 -3.90 15.57 1.26
N LEU A 41 -5.04 15.21 0.67
CA LEU A 41 -5.22 15.13 -0.77
C LEU A 41 -5.17 16.51 -1.45
N SER A 42 -5.70 17.55 -0.82
CA SER A 42 -5.63 18.92 -1.35
C SER A 42 -4.18 19.43 -1.39
N ILE A 43 -3.40 19.16 -0.34
CA ILE A 43 -1.96 19.47 -0.28
C ILE A 43 -1.21 18.68 -1.37
N ALA A 44 -1.51 17.39 -1.48
CA ALA A 44 -0.86 16.53 -2.46
C ALA A 44 -1.11 16.99 -3.91
N LYS A 45 -2.31 17.44 -4.23
CA LYS A 45 -2.64 18.03 -5.54
C LYS A 45 -1.84 19.28 -5.85
N LYS A 46 -1.52 20.08 -4.82
CA LYS A 46 -0.68 21.30 -5.01
C LYS A 46 0.79 20.95 -5.21
N TRP A 47 1.28 19.90 -4.55
CA TRP A 47 2.71 19.59 -4.53
C TRP A 47 3.16 18.63 -5.62
N ILE A 48 2.27 17.81 -6.16
CA ILE A 48 2.62 16.79 -7.16
C ILE A 48 3.21 17.43 -8.42
N GLY A 49 4.30 16.86 -8.91
CA GLY A 49 5.02 17.35 -10.10
C GLY A 49 5.91 18.56 -9.87
N GLN A 50 5.99 19.12 -8.65
CA GLN A 50 6.87 20.26 -8.38
C GLN A 50 8.36 19.87 -8.36
N SER A 51 8.69 18.70 -7.83
CA SER A 51 10.04 18.14 -7.82
C SER A 51 10.02 16.65 -7.52
N ALA A 52 11.13 15.96 -7.84
CA ALA A 52 11.30 14.56 -7.46
C ALA A 52 11.23 14.33 -5.94
N HIS A 53 11.66 15.31 -5.14
CA HIS A 53 11.59 15.26 -3.68
C HIS A 53 10.16 15.34 -3.17
N THR A 54 9.35 16.27 -3.69
CA THR A 54 7.94 16.40 -3.32
C THR A 54 7.14 15.17 -3.75
N ASP A 55 7.36 14.64 -4.94
CA ASP A 55 6.69 13.43 -5.43
C ASP A 55 7.01 12.21 -4.56
N TRP A 56 8.27 12.08 -4.12
CA TRP A 56 8.66 11.05 -3.18
C TRP A 56 7.97 11.21 -1.82
N ILE A 57 7.93 12.45 -1.27
CA ILE A 57 7.22 12.77 -0.03
C ILE A 57 5.75 12.37 -0.14
N LEU A 58 5.07 12.76 -1.21
CA LEU A 58 3.64 12.49 -1.39
C LEU A 58 3.33 11.01 -1.49
N LYS A 59 4.15 10.24 -2.21
CA LYS A 59 3.98 8.79 -2.31
C LYS A 59 4.13 8.11 -0.94
N HIS A 60 5.03 8.62 -0.10
CA HIS A 60 5.23 8.15 1.26
C HIS A 60 4.14 8.65 2.23
N ALA A 61 3.71 9.89 2.10
CA ALA A 61 2.67 10.53 2.91
C ALA A 61 1.29 9.88 2.70
N LEU A 62 0.91 9.59 1.47
CA LEU A 62 -0.39 9.00 1.16
C LEU A 62 -0.43 7.47 1.24
N ARG A 63 0.63 6.83 1.76
CA ARG A 63 0.72 5.36 1.83
C ARG A 63 -0.43 4.69 2.58
N THR A 64 -1.01 5.39 3.58
CA THR A 64 -2.17 4.86 4.32
C THR A 64 -3.42 4.87 3.45
N LEU A 65 -3.68 5.96 2.73
CA LEU A 65 -4.81 6.06 1.81
C LEU A 65 -4.66 5.08 0.63
N LEU A 66 -3.45 4.98 0.07
CA LEU A 66 -3.15 4.02 -1.00
C LEU A 66 -3.43 2.57 -0.55
N LYS A 67 -3.04 2.18 0.67
CA LYS A 67 -3.31 0.84 1.22
C LYS A 67 -4.79 0.60 1.57
N ARG A 68 -5.54 1.68 1.81
CA ARG A 68 -7.00 1.61 2.00
C ARG A 68 -7.76 1.53 0.67
N GLY A 69 -7.07 1.70 -0.46
CA GLY A 69 -7.69 1.73 -1.79
C GLY A 69 -8.43 3.04 -2.10
N ASP A 70 -8.05 4.16 -1.45
CA ASP A 70 -8.68 5.46 -1.74
C ASP A 70 -8.43 5.82 -3.22
N GLN A 71 -9.51 5.83 -4.01
CA GLN A 71 -9.45 6.03 -5.45
C GLN A 71 -8.92 7.42 -5.83
N ARG A 72 -9.08 8.41 -4.98
CA ARG A 72 -8.56 9.77 -5.20
C ARG A 72 -7.04 9.80 -5.05
N ALA A 73 -6.51 9.09 -4.02
CA ALA A 73 -5.07 8.93 -3.84
C ALA A 73 -4.46 8.10 -4.97
N LEU A 74 -5.09 7.01 -5.40
CA LEU A 74 -4.64 6.18 -6.52
C LEU A 74 -4.58 6.98 -7.81
N LYS A 75 -5.64 7.72 -8.14
CA LYS A 75 -5.74 8.56 -9.33
C LYS A 75 -4.66 9.65 -9.38
N LEU A 76 -4.29 10.22 -8.22
CA LEU A 76 -3.23 11.23 -8.13
C LEU A 76 -1.87 10.69 -8.64
N PHE A 77 -1.61 9.38 -8.48
CA PHE A 77 -0.40 8.71 -8.97
C PHE A 77 -0.60 7.98 -10.31
N GLY A 78 -1.66 8.31 -11.05
CA GLY A 78 -1.92 7.71 -12.37
C GLY A 78 -2.45 6.27 -12.32
N VAL A 79 -2.91 5.81 -11.15
CA VAL A 79 -3.52 4.50 -10.98
C VAL A 79 -5.05 4.65 -11.03
N ALA A 80 -5.63 4.39 -12.19
CA ALA A 80 -7.08 4.37 -12.36
C ALA A 80 -7.70 3.07 -11.81
N ALA A 81 -9.01 3.05 -11.64
CA ALA A 81 -9.73 1.80 -11.34
C ALA A 81 -9.42 0.75 -12.42
N ALA A 82 -9.05 -0.44 -11.98
CA ALA A 82 -8.67 -1.52 -12.89
C ALA A 82 -9.90 -1.98 -13.71
N LYS A 83 -9.72 -2.09 -15.03
CA LYS A 83 -10.78 -2.54 -15.96
C LYS A 83 -10.34 -3.80 -16.68
N ASN A 84 -11.29 -4.72 -16.90
CA ASN A 84 -11.03 -5.95 -17.69
C ASN A 84 -9.81 -6.73 -17.17
N VAL A 85 -9.65 -6.81 -15.86
CA VAL A 85 -8.60 -7.57 -15.18
C VAL A 85 -9.22 -8.49 -14.13
N GLN A 86 -8.69 -9.70 -14.03
CA GLN A 86 -9.15 -10.71 -13.08
C GLN A 86 -7.96 -11.41 -12.43
N VAL A 87 -8.15 -11.86 -11.19
CA VAL A 87 -7.22 -12.75 -10.50
C VAL A 87 -7.72 -14.17 -10.66
N ALA A 88 -6.85 -15.04 -11.15
CA ALA A 88 -7.12 -16.46 -11.30
C ALA A 88 -6.06 -17.29 -10.58
N GLN A 89 -6.38 -18.57 -10.31
CA GLN A 89 -5.44 -19.58 -9.82
C GLN A 89 -4.68 -19.15 -8.55
N LEU A 90 -5.34 -18.44 -7.61
CA LEU A 90 -4.72 -18.13 -6.33
C LEU A 90 -4.48 -19.43 -5.55
N ALA A 91 -3.22 -19.77 -5.33
CA ALA A 91 -2.80 -20.99 -4.64
C ALA A 91 -1.72 -20.68 -3.60
N VAL A 92 -1.81 -21.34 -2.46
CA VAL A 92 -0.78 -21.35 -1.41
C VAL A 92 -0.05 -22.69 -1.49
N VAL A 93 1.27 -22.66 -1.66
CA VAL A 93 2.09 -23.87 -1.90
C VAL A 93 1.98 -24.86 -0.74
N LYS A 94 2.05 -24.38 0.50
CA LYS A 94 1.94 -25.19 1.71
C LYS A 94 0.92 -24.56 2.66
N LYS A 95 -0.17 -25.30 2.95
CA LYS A 95 -1.26 -24.76 3.79
C LYS A 95 -0.93 -24.70 5.28
N LYS A 96 -0.05 -25.56 5.78
CA LYS A 96 0.40 -25.57 7.19
C LYS A 96 1.83 -25.06 7.26
N ASN A 97 2.04 -23.96 7.99
CA ASN A 97 3.34 -23.31 8.15
C ASN A 97 3.57 -23.01 9.63
N ALA A 98 4.78 -23.26 10.12
CA ALA A 98 5.16 -22.92 11.49
C ALA A 98 5.28 -21.40 11.66
N ILE A 99 4.94 -20.90 12.85
CA ILE A 99 5.26 -19.52 13.25
C ILE A 99 6.78 -19.33 13.19
N GLY A 100 7.24 -18.19 12.68
CA GLY A 100 8.66 -17.92 12.45
C GLY A 100 9.15 -18.33 11.06
N SER A 101 8.43 -19.20 10.34
CA SER A 101 8.76 -19.62 8.97
C SER A 101 8.29 -18.61 7.91
N SER A 102 8.13 -19.08 6.69
CA SER A 102 7.51 -18.33 5.59
C SER A 102 6.62 -19.25 4.77
N PHE A 103 5.64 -18.67 4.07
CA PHE A 103 4.87 -19.39 3.07
C PHE A 103 4.95 -18.70 1.71
N GLU A 104 4.67 -19.47 0.67
CA GLU A 104 4.64 -18.99 -0.70
C GLU A 104 3.23 -19.15 -1.27
N PHE A 105 2.84 -18.17 -2.07
CA PHE A 105 1.59 -18.18 -2.81
C PHE A 105 1.82 -17.64 -4.22
N SER A 106 1.01 -18.09 -5.15
CA SER A 106 1.03 -17.63 -6.53
C SER A 106 -0.39 -17.39 -7.03
N PHE A 107 -0.50 -16.56 -8.05
CA PHE A 107 -1.74 -16.26 -8.76
C PHE A 107 -1.43 -15.80 -10.17
N VAL A 108 -2.45 -15.77 -11.03
CA VAL A 108 -2.36 -15.26 -12.39
C VAL A 108 -3.23 -14.01 -12.50
N ILE A 109 -2.67 -12.97 -13.10
CA ILE A 109 -3.41 -11.78 -13.54
C ILE A 109 -3.81 -11.98 -14.99
N LEU A 110 -5.10 -12.05 -15.27
CA LEU A 110 -5.66 -12.06 -16.61
C LEU A 110 -5.98 -10.61 -16.98
N ASN A 111 -5.10 -9.96 -17.76
CA ASN A 111 -5.23 -8.55 -18.14
C ASN A 111 -5.64 -8.43 -19.60
N LYS A 112 -6.84 -7.94 -19.90
CA LYS A 112 -7.36 -7.83 -21.27
C LYS A 112 -6.95 -6.55 -21.99
N THR A 113 -6.44 -5.54 -21.27
CA THR A 113 -6.04 -4.25 -21.84
C THR A 113 -4.77 -3.73 -21.17
N PRO A 114 -3.81 -3.11 -21.90
CA PRO A 114 -2.65 -2.49 -21.27
C PRO A 114 -3.09 -1.41 -20.31
N GLN A 115 -2.62 -1.47 -19.06
CA GLN A 115 -2.95 -0.49 -18.02
C GLN A 115 -1.94 -0.50 -16.86
N THR A 116 -1.91 0.59 -16.09
CA THR A 116 -1.12 0.64 -14.86
C THR A 116 -1.81 -0.16 -13.76
N LEU A 117 -1.15 -1.20 -13.28
CA LEU A 117 -1.62 -2.01 -12.16
C LEU A 117 -0.76 -1.81 -10.92
N ARG A 118 -1.42 -1.42 -9.84
CA ARG A 118 -0.90 -1.49 -8.49
C ARG A 118 -1.36 -2.81 -7.89
N LEU A 119 -0.43 -3.76 -7.80
CA LEU A 119 -0.67 -5.07 -7.24
C LEU A 119 -0.27 -5.08 -5.77
N GLU A 120 -1.18 -5.50 -4.94
CA GLU A 120 -0.98 -5.68 -3.50
C GLU A 120 -1.57 -7.01 -3.06
N TYR A 121 -1.17 -7.47 -1.90
CA TYR A 121 -1.84 -8.57 -1.21
C TYR A 121 -2.10 -8.19 0.23
N ALA A 122 -3.14 -8.74 0.79
CA ALA A 122 -3.43 -8.62 2.20
C ALA A 122 -3.33 -9.96 2.90
N ILE A 123 -2.81 -9.92 4.13
CA ILE A 123 -2.91 -11.02 5.07
C ILE A 123 -3.91 -10.63 6.15
N HIS A 124 -4.90 -11.47 6.33
CA HIS A 124 -5.83 -11.38 7.45
C HIS A 124 -5.28 -12.25 8.59
N TYR A 125 -4.65 -11.61 9.55
CA TYR A 125 -4.05 -12.27 10.71
C TYR A 125 -5.11 -12.56 11.77
N LEU A 126 -5.18 -13.81 12.20
CA LEU A 126 -6.04 -14.22 13.30
C LEU A 126 -5.54 -13.63 14.62
N LYS A 127 -6.42 -12.97 15.37
CA LYS A 127 -6.16 -12.49 16.72
C LYS A 127 -6.56 -13.54 17.76
N LYS A 128 -6.10 -13.38 19.00
CA LYS A 128 -6.46 -14.25 20.14
C LYS A 128 -7.97 -14.33 20.39
N ASN A 129 -8.70 -13.23 20.12
CA ASN A 129 -10.15 -13.15 20.28
C ASN A 129 -10.96 -13.68 19.09
N GLY A 130 -10.32 -14.38 18.14
CA GLY A 130 -10.98 -14.92 16.96
C GLY A 130 -11.22 -13.91 15.81
N SER A 131 -11.04 -12.61 16.03
CA SER A 131 -11.19 -11.60 14.97
C SER A 131 -9.95 -11.54 14.08
N TYR A 132 -10.03 -10.81 12.96
CA TYR A 132 -8.93 -10.64 12.01
C TYR A 132 -8.41 -9.21 11.97
N THR A 133 -7.10 -9.08 11.79
CA THR A 133 -6.46 -7.80 11.42
C THR A 133 -5.91 -7.90 10.00
N LYS A 134 -6.41 -7.06 9.10
CA LYS A 134 -5.92 -6.94 7.71
C LYS A 134 -4.64 -6.12 7.67
N LYS A 135 -3.60 -6.64 7.00
CA LYS A 135 -2.36 -5.92 6.67
C LYS A 135 -2.09 -6.04 5.19
N VAL A 136 -1.91 -4.90 4.52
CA VAL A 136 -1.69 -4.79 3.08
C VAL A 136 -0.21 -4.60 2.78
N PHE A 137 0.27 -5.35 1.78
CA PHE A 137 1.65 -5.37 1.31
C PHE A 137 1.69 -5.11 -0.18
N LYS A 138 2.50 -4.14 -0.62
CA LYS A 138 2.68 -3.83 -2.03
C LYS A 138 3.55 -4.89 -2.71
N ILE A 139 3.10 -5.36 -3.87
CA ILE A 139 3.86 -6.24 -4.78
C ILE A 139 4.60 -5.40 -5.81
N SER A 140 3.84 -4.63 -6.60
CA SER A 140 4.37 -3.79 -7.68
C SER A 140 3.39 -2.68 -8.04
N GLU A 141 3.88 -1.69 -8.78
CA GLU A 141 3.06 -0.65 -9.41
C GLU A 141 3.76 -0.27 -10.69
N LYS A 142 3.20 -0.71 -11.80
CA LYS A 142 3.78 -0.53 -13.14
C LYS A 142 2.75 -0.72 -14.24
N SER A 143 3.08 -0.28 -15.44
CA SER A 143 2.33 -0.65 -16.63
C SER A 143 2.45 -2.16 -16.88
N VAL A 144 1.31 -2.78 -17.16
CA VAL A 144 1.19 -4.22 -17.43
C VAL A 144 0.53 -4.37 -18.80
N ALA A 145 1.16 -5.10 -19.68
CA ALA A 145 0.65 -5.40 -21.01
C ALA A 145 -0.59 -6.30 -20.96
N LYS A 146 -1.33 -6.37 -22.06
CA LYS A 146 -2.37 -7.40 -22.27
C LYS A 146 -1.73 -8.80 -22.20
N GLY A 147 -2.41 -9.73 -21.54
CA GLY A 147 -1.99 -11.13 -21.41
C GLY A 147 -2.10 -11.66 -19.98
N ASP A 148 -1.59 -12.85 -19.80
CA ASP A 148 -1.59 -13.59 -18.55
C ASP A 148 -0.24 -13.42 -17.85
N HIS A 149 -0.27 -12.94 -16.62
CA HIS A 149 0.94 -12.66 -15.84
C HIS A 149 0.94 -13.48 -14.56
N LYS A 150 1.82 -14.47 -14.49
CA LYS A 150 2.01 -15.28 -13.28
C LYS A 150 2.85 -14.51 -12.26
N ILE A 151 2.33 -14.40 -11.05
CA ILE A 151 2.95 -13.74 -9.91
C ILE A 151 3.15 -14.76 -8.79
N SER A 152 4.35 -14.78 -8.23
CA SER A 152 4.68 -15.59 -7.04
C SER A 152 5.25 -14.69 -5.95
N ARG A 153 4.89 -14.94 -4.70
CA ARG A 153 5.36 -14.18 -3.54
C ARG A 153 5.61 -15.09 -2.35
N ARG A 154 6.66 -14.75 -1.62
CA ARG A 154 6.99 -15.33 -0.32
C ARG A 154 6.64 -14.34 0.79
N HIS A 155 5.94 -14.80 1.82
CA HIS A 155 5.59 -13.99 2.98
C HIS A 155 6.19 -14.59 4.26
N SER A 156 6.86 -13.75 5.06
CA SER A 156 7.47 -14.17 6.31
C SER A 156 6.47 -14.14 7.47
N LEU A 157 6.44 -15.21 8.25
CA LEU A 157 5.69 -15.34 9.50
C LEU A 157 6.57 -15.11 10.73
N ARG A 158 7.71 -14.41 10.54
CA ARG A 158 8.61 -14.06 11.65
C ARG A 158 7.88 -13.21 12.69
N GLN A 159 8.05 -13.56 13.95
CA GLN A 159 7.59 -12.75 15.07
C GLN A 159 8.28 -11.38 15.07
N MET A 160 7.53 -10.35 15.36
CA MET A 160 8.04 -8.98 15.47
C MET A 160 7.55 -8.39 16.80
N THR A 161 8.29 -7.46 17.36
CA THR A 161 7.89 -6.74 18.60
C THR A 161 6.51 -6.11 18.48
N THR A 162 6.17 -5.62 17.28
CA THR A 162 4.88 -4.96 16.99
C THR A 162 3.81 -5.92 16.48
N ARG A 163 4.10 -7.21 16.29
CA ARG A 163 3.16 -8.19 15.77
C ARG A 163 3.51 -9.60 16.22
N GLN A 164 2.63 -10.19 17.00
CA GLN A 164 2.65 -11.60 17.34
C GLN A 164 1.69 -12.36 16.43
N HIS A 165 2.13 -13.51 15.91
CA HIS A 165 1.30 -14.42 15.15
C HIS A 165 0.65 -15.42 16.10
N ASN A 166 -0.66 -15.65 15.93
CA ASN A 166 -1.38 -16.70 16.65
C ASN A 166 -1.53 -17.92 15.73
N ALA A 167 -1.53 -19.10 16.32
CA ALA A 167 -1.86 -20.32 15.57
C ALA A 167 -3.32 -20.27 15.09
N GLY A 168 -3.58 -20.83 13.91
CA GLY A 168 -4.92 -20.90 13.33
C GLY A 168 -4.99 -20.50 11.87
N LEU A 169 -6.20 -20.29 11.36
CA LEU A 169 -6.45 -19.97 9.97
C LEU A 169 -6.17 -18.48 9.69
N HIS A 170 -5.22 -18.20 8.81
CA HIS A 170 -4.99 -16.90 8.22
C HIS A 170 -5.49 -16.89 6.78
N LYS A 171 -5.85 -15.71 6.24
CA LYS A 171 -6.35 -15.60 4.86
C LYS A 171 -5.43 -14.72 4.03
N VAL A 172 -5.27 -15.09 2.76
CA VAL A 172 -4.55 -14.28 1.75
C VAL A 172 -5.58 -13.71 0.78
N GLU A 173 -5.46 -12.43 0.49
CA GLU A 173 -6.30 -11.69 -0.48
C GLU A 173 -5.38 -11.00 -1.47
N VAL A 174 -5.70 -11.02 -2.75
CA VAL A 174 -5.01 -10.23 -3.79
C VAL A 174 -5.82 -8.99 -4.08
N ILE A 175 -5.16 -7.85 -4.19
CA ILE A 175 -5.78 -6.54 -4.39
C ILE A 175 -5.16 -5.91 -5.64
N ILE A 176 -6.01 -5.40 -6.52
CA ILE A 176 -5.63 -4.70 -7.76
C ILE A 176 -6.27 -3.32 -7.75
N ASN A 177 -5.45 -2.26 -7.77
CA ASN A 177 -5.86 -0.85 -7.80
C ASN A 177 -6.83 -0.46 -6.67
N GLY A 178 -6.63 -1.06 -5.48
CA GLY A 178 -7.39 -0.75 -4.26
C GLY A 178 -8.63 -1.60 -4.01
#